data_88d34234b978b448fc64de3acdf1f2fe
#
_entry.id   88d34234b978b448fc64de3acdf1f2fe
#
_cell.length_a   1.000
_cell.length_b   1.000
_cell.length_c   1.000
_cell.angle_alpha   90.00
_cell.angle_beta   90.00
_cell.angle_gamma   90.00
#
_symmetry.space_group_name_H-M   'P 1'
#
loop_
_entity.id
_entity.type
_entity.pdbx_description
1 polymer ?
#
loop_
_entity_poly.entity_id
_entity_poly.type
_entity_poly.pdbx_seq_one_letter_code
_entity_poly.pdbx_strand_id
1 'polypeptide(L)'
;VWLSDFNDPKAEIQSFMVYSYPYTSVDNFSRENYIHMRDSVMKRNIRAKRMDQYIKTVDWSVDITEGAYRDRYVQVARGLWEMENDIMGGPFVSHSVVDEINNRVIVVEAFLYAPNRKKGSMMRKLEASLFTLKLPADKFIEESTRLEEFSIEEKK
;
A
#
# COMPACT_ATOMS: atom_id res chain seq x y z
N VAL A 1 9.25 -4.89 -1.45
CA VAL A 1 9.36 -4.81 -2.92
C VAL A 1 8.91 -3.44 -3.38
N TRP A 2 9.62 -2.86 -4.32
CA TRP A 2 9.30 -1.59 -4.95
C TRP A 2 9.34 -1.75 -6.47
N LEU A 3 8.29 -1.27 -7.15
CA LEU A 3 8.16 -1.25 -8.60
C LEU A 3 7.82 0.16 -9.05
N SER A 4 8.53 0.69 -10.03
CA SER A 4 8.26 2.00 -10.62
C SER A 4 8.37 1.93 -12.14
N ASP A 5 7.47 2.64 -12.80
CA ASP A 5 7.55 2.89 -14.23
C ASP A 5 8.24 4.23 -14.46
N PHE A 6 9.46 4.18 -14.98
CA PHE A 6 10.27 5.35 -15.33
C PHE A 6 10.28 5.65 -16.83
N ASN A 7 9.54 4.87 -17.63
CA ASN A 7 9.64 4.91 -19.08
C ASN A 7 8.71 5.94 -19.74
N ASP A 8 7.91 6.67 -18.96
CA ASP A 8 7.04 7.69 -19.53
C ASP A 8 7.86 8.94 -19.92
N PRO A 9 7.91 9.30 -21.23
CA PRO A 9 8.59 10.53 -21.70
C PRO A 9 7.98 11.81 -21.13
N LYS A 10 6.80 11.75 -20.50
CA LYS A 10 6.12 12.87 -19.83
C LYS A 10 6.52 13.04 -18.37
N ALA A 11 7.53 12.31 -17.90
CA ALA A 11 8.00 12.32 -16.52
C ALA A 11 6.92 11.95 -15.48
N GLU A 12 5.95 11.15 -15.85
CA GLU A 12 5.01 10.54 -14.90
C GLU A 12 5.65 9.28 -14.31
N ILE A 13 5.69 9.21 -12.98
CA ILE A 13 6.23 8.04 -12.28
C ILE A 13 5.10 7.46 -11.43
N GLN A 14 4.65 6.27 -11.79
CA GLN A 14 3.70 5.47 -11.03
C GLN A 14 4.49 4.41 -10.29
N SER A 15 4.33 4.33 -8.98
CA SER A 15 5.09 3.43 -8.14
C SER A 15 4.19 2.59 -7.25
N PHE A 16 4.57 1.32 -7.09
CA PHE A 16 3.99 0.43 -6.10
C PHE A 16 5.06 -0.01 -5.10
N MET A 17 4.69 -0.09 -3.86
CA MET A 17 5.52 -0.62 -2.80
C MET A 17 4.74 -1.63 -1.97
N VAL A 18 5.41 -2.72 -1.60
CA VAL A 18 4.92 -3.70 -0.63
C VAL A 18 5.98 -3.89 0.43
N TYR A 19 5.59 -3.72 1.68
CA TYR A 19 6.45 -3.95 2.83
C TYR A 19 5.67 -4.56 3.99
N SER A 20 6.37 -5.07 4.96
CA SER A 20 5.77 -5.65 6.16
C SER A 20 6.63 -5.39 7.39
N TYR A 21 5.97 -5.38 8.55
CA TYR A 21 6.60 -5.31 9.86
C TYR A 21 5.82 -6.14 10.88
N PRO A 22 6.42 -6.54 12.01
CA PRO A 22 5.73 -7.35 13.02
C PRO A 22 4.44 -6.68 13.51
N TYR A 23 3.37 -7.44 13.61
CA TYR A 23 2.16 -7.02 14.29
C TYR A 23 2.34 -7.23 15.79
N THR A 24 2.22 -6.19 16.58
CA THR A 24 2.42 -6.24 18.04
C THR A 24 1.17 -5.87 18.81
N SER A 25 0.40 -4.92 18.32
CA SER A 25 -0.87 -4.47 18.93
C SER A 25 -1.67 -3.65 17.91
N VAL A 26 -2.87 -3.25 18.31
CA VAL A 26 -3.72 -2.33 17.55
C VAL A 26 -3.05 -0.96 17.31
N ASP A 27 -2.09 -0.58 18.15
CA ASP A 27 -1.33 0.68 17.99
C ASP A 27 -0.50 0.70 16.70
N ASN A 28 -0.25 -0.46 16.09
CA ASN A 28 0.37 -0.54 14.77
C ASN A 28 -0.44 0.20 13.69
N PHE A 29 -1.74 0.41 13.93
CA PHE A 29 -2.65 1.13 13.06
C PHE A 29 -2.89 2.58 13.50
N SER A 30 -2.21 3.07 14.54
CA SER A 30 -2.25 4.50 14.86
C SER A 30 -1.66 5.33 13.72
N ARG A 31 -2.19 6.54 13.54
CA ARG A 31 -1.73 7.45 12.48
C ARG A 31 -0.23 7.75 12.61
N GLU A 32 0.22 7.98 13.82
CA GLU A 32 1.61 8.30 14.15
C GLU A 32 2.54 7.14 13.79
N ASN A 33 2.16 5.92 14.17
CA ASN A 33 2.95 4.73 13.86
C ASN A 33 2.97 4.44 12.36
N TYR A 34 1.84 4.60 11.67
CA TYR A 34 1.76 4.45 10.22
C TYR A 34 2.75 5.40 9.51
N ILE A 35 2.72 6.69 9.83
CA ILE A 35 3.62 7.69 9.23
C ILE A 35 5.08 7.35 9.53
N HIS A 36 5.39 7.02 10.79
CA HIS A 36 6.76 6.67 11.21
C HIS A 36 7.29 5.44 10.43
N MET A 37 6.49 4.38 10.33
CA MET A 37 6.88 3.16 9.62
C MET A 37 7.04 3.41 8.13
N ARG A 38 6.08 4.12 7.52
CA ARG A 38 6.13 4.51 6.11
C ARG A 38 7.42 5.27 5.79
N ASP A 39 7.70 6.34 6.51
CA ASP A 39 8.85 7.20 6.26
C ASP A 39 10.18 6.45 6.49
N SER A 40 10.23 5.58 7.51
CA SER A 40 11.39 4.73 7.76
C SER A 40 11.66 3.78 6.58
N VAL A 41 10.61 3.16 6.03
CA VAL A 41 10.72 2.25 4.87
C VAL A 41 11.12 3.01 3.62
N MET A 42 10.48 4.14 3.34
CA MET A 42 10.78 4.99 2.18
C MET A 42 12.24 5.42 2.18
N LYS A 43 12.70 5.98 3.30
CA LYS A 43 14.08 6.47 3.46
C LYS A 43 15.13 5.38 3.26
N ARG A 44 14.85 4.15 3.69
CA ARG A 44 15.79 3.02 3.57
C ARG A 44 15.85 2.41 2.18
N ASN A 45 14.73 2.39 1.48
CA ASN A 45 14.57 1.55 0.29
C ASN A 45 14.52 2.36 -1.02
N ILE A 46 14.09 3.61 -0.99
CA ILE A 46 14.01 4.45 -2.18
C ILE A 46 15.21 5.40 -2.17
N ARG A 47 16.19 5.07 -3.01
CA ARG A 47 17.38 5.90 -3.17
C ARG A 47 17.07 7.09 -4.07
N ALA A 48 17.38 8.28 -3.58
CA ALA A 48 17.41 9.50 -4.36
C ALA A 48 18.80 9.75 -4.98
N LYS A 49 18.91 10.76 -5.83
CA LYS A 49 20.18 11.12 -6.48
C LYS A 49 21.24 11.61 -5.49
N ARG A 50 20.81 12.26 -4.43
CA ARG A 50 21.67 12.82 -3.38
C ARG A 50 21.38 12.10 -2.05
N MET A 51 22.39 11.99 -1.20
CA MET A 51 22.28 11.29 0.09
C MET A 51 21.38 12.01 1.10
N ASP A 52 21.16 13.32 0.93
CA ASP A 52 20.29 14.15 1.75
C ASP A 52 18.83 14.21 1.25
N GLN A 53 18.54 13.50 0.17
CA GLN A 53 17.20 13.41 -0.41
C GLN A 53 16.54 12.08 -0.03
N TYR A 54 15.31 12.12 0.45
CA TYR A 54 14.47 10.94 0.73
C TYR A 54 13.00 11.32 0.69
N ILE A 55 12.18 10.33 0.41
CA ILE A 55 10.71 10.49 0.43
C ILE A 55 10.23 10.51 1.88
N LYS A 56 9.41 11.50 2.19
CA LYS A 56 8.69 11.61 3.47
C LYS A 56 7.21 11.90 3.27
N THR A 57 6.43 11.63 4.29
CA THR A 57 5.01 11.93 4.32
C THR A 57 4.80 13.42 4.65
N VAL A 58 3.86 14.06 3.96
CA VAL A 58 3.33 15.38 4.35
C VAL A 58 2.29 15.13 5.44
N ASP A 59 2.71 15.18 6.69
CA ASP A 59 1.95 14.74 7.87
C ASP A 59 0.51 15.26 7.88
N TRP A 60 0.28 16.56 7.84
CA TRP A 60 -1.06 17.15 7.90
C TRP A 60 -2.03 16.70 6.80
N SER A 61 -1.51 16.12 5.71
CA SER A 61 -2.31 15.66 4.56
C SER A 61 -2.87 14.25 4.72
N VAL A 62 -2.42 13.52 5.76
CA VAL A 62 -2.79 12.09 5.91
C VAL A 62 -4.19 11.96 6.46
N ASP A 63 -5.05 11.33 5.67
CA ASP A 63 -6.38 10.86 6.04
C ASP A 63 -6.37 9.34 6.17
N ILE A 64 -6.88 8.84 7.29
CA ILE A 64 -6.98 7.40 7.58
C ILE A 64 -8.45 7.03 7.71
N THR A 65 -8.84 6.01 6.95
CA THR A 65 -10.15 5.38 7.03
C THR A 65 -9.99 3.90 7.32
N GLU A 66 -10.95 3.34 8.02
CA GLU A 66 -11.00 1.93 8.37
C GLU A 66 -12.16 1.26 7.66
N GLY A 67 -11.98 0.01 7.30
CA GLY A 67 -13.01 -0.75 6.61
C GLY A 67 -12.76 -2.24 6.69
N ALA A 68 -13.57 -2.99 5.94
CA ALA A 68 -13.39 -4.43 5.75
C ALA A 68 -13.27 -4.74 4.26
N TYR A 69 -12.35 -5.61 3.91
CA TYR A 69 -12.19 -6.17 2.58
C TYR A 69 -11.91 -7.67 2.68
N ARG A 70 -12.70 -8.49 2.02
CA ARG A 70 -12.65 -9.97 2.12
C ARG A 70 -12.71 -10.46 3.57
N ASP A 71 -13.67 -9.92 4.33
CA ASP A 71 -13.91 -10.22 5.75
C ASP A 71 -12.71 -9.94 6.68
N ARG A 72 -11.80 -9.07 6.26
CA ARG A 72 -10.65 -8.61 7.05
C ARG A 72 -10.67 -7.11 7.25
N TYR A 73 -10.17 -6.73 8.42
CA TYR A 73 -9.87 -5.33 8.68
C TYR A 73 -8.83 -4.81 7.68
N VAL A 74 -9.10 -3.64 7.14
CA VAL A 74 -8.17 -2.88 6.32
C VAL A 74 -8.14 -1.43 6.79
N GLN A 75 -6.95 -0.92 7.04
CA GLN A 75 -6.74 0.51 7.18
C GLN A 75 -6.31 1.07 5.83
N VAL A 76 -6.99 2.12 5.39
CA VAL A 76 -6.65 2.84 4.16
C VAL A 76 -6.14 4.22 4.52
N ALA A 77 -4.89 4.51 4.16
CA ALA A 77 -4.31 5.83 4.33
C ALA A 77 -4.16 6.52 2.96
N ARG A 78 -4.56 7.78 2.89
CA ARG A 78 -4.38 8.65 1.73
C ARG A 78 -3.68 9.92 2.17
N GLY A 79 -2.78 10.44 1.33
CA GLY A 79 -2.06 11.65 1.66
C GLY A 79 -1.14 12.10 0.54
N LEU A 80 -0.26 13.00 0.90
CA LEU A 80 0.78 13.52 0.03
C LEU A 80 2.16 13.08 0.55
N TRP A 81 3.05 12.84 -0.38
CA TRP A 81 4.47 12.66 -0.13
C TRP A 81 5.26 13.81 -0.75
N GLU A 82 6.39 14.08 -0.20
CA GLU A 82 7.37 15.02 -0.75
C GLU A 82 8.78 14.44 -0.64
N MET A 83 9.67 14.94 -1.48
CA MET A 83 11.10 14.61 -1.42
C MET A 83 11.81 15.68 -0.59
N GLU A 84 12.49 15.27 0.48
CA GLU A 84 13.34 16.19 1.24
C GLU A 84 14.42 16.79 0.33
N ASN A 85 14.67 18.08 0.45
CA ASN A 85 15.63 18.84 -0.37
C ASN A 85 15.42 18.72 -1.89
N ASP A 86 14.16 18.59 -2.34
CA ASP A 86 13.77 18.56 -3.75
C ASP A 86 12.34 19.13 -3.90
N ILE A 87 11.94 19.41 -5.13
CA ILE A 87 10.60 19.90 -5.48
C ILE A 87 9.61 18.78 -5.83
N MET A 88 10.06 17.52 -5.80
CA MET A 88 9.21 16.38 -6.13
C MET A 88 8.21 16.09 -5.02
N GLY A 89 7.00 15.76 -5.43
CA GLY A 89 5.95 15.35 -4.52
C GLY A 89 4.69 14.90 -5.25
N GLY A 90 3.78 14.28 -4.54
CA GLY A 90 2.54 13.80 -5.12
C GLY A 90 1.64 13.05 -4.15
N PRO A 91 0.50 12.54 -4.62
CA PRO A 91 -0.39 11.75 -3.80
C PRO A 91 0.11 10.31 -3.62
N PHE A 92 -0.33 9.71 -2.52
CA PHE A 92 -0.23 8.28 -2.26
C PHE A 92 -1.55 7.72 -1.71
N VAL A 93 -1.71 6.42 -1.83
CA VAL A 93 -2.74 5.62 -1.18
C VAL A 93 -2.13 4.29 -0.75
N SER A 94 -2.44 3.84 0.46
CA SER A 94 -1.98 2.55 0.96
C SER A 94 -3.10 1.79 1.66
N HIS A 95 -3.01 0.45 1.60
CA HIS A 95 -3.81 -0.47 2.37
C HIS A 95 -2.92 -1.24 3.33
N SER A 96 -3.24 -1.20 4.62
CA SER A 96 -2.57 -1.97 5.67
C SER A 96 -3.51 -3.05 6.18
N VAL A 97 -3.04 -4.29 6.18
CA VAL A 97 -3.79 -5.47 6.63
C VAL A 97 -2.94 -6.34 7.55
N VAL A 98 -3.57 -7.14 8.40
CA VAL A 98 -2.85 -8.14 9.23
C VAL A 98 -2.77 -9.46 8.47
N ASP A 99 -1.57 -9.99 8.33
CA ASP A 99 -1.31 -11.37 7.98
C ASP A 99 -1.19 -12.17 9.29
N GLU A 100 -2.32 -12.74 9.72
CA GLU A 100 -2.43 -13.46 10.99
C GLU A 100 -1.54 -14.72 11.05
N ILE A 101 -1.35 -15.39 9.89
CA ILE A 101 -0.52 -16.60 9.82
C ILE A 101 0.93 -16.28 10.18
N ASN A 102 1.44 -15.15 9.74
CA ASN A 102 2.83 -14.74 9.96
C ASN A 102 2.98 -13.64 11.01
N ASN A 103 1.90 -13.28 11.70
CA ASN A 103 1.87 -12.26 12.75
C ASN A 103 2.55 -10.94 12.34
N ARG A 104 2.12 -10.36 11.22
CA ARG A 104 2.69 -9.13 10.68
C ARG A 104 1.65 -8.24 10.03
N VAL A 105 1.91 -6.96 10.02
CA VAL A 105 1.20 -6.02 9.16
C VAL A 105 1.85 -6.05 7.77
N ILE A 106 1.02 -6.17 6.74
CA ILE A 106 1.43 -5.99 5.34
C ILE A 106 0.83 -4.68 4.86
N VAL A 107 1.67 -3.85 4.27
CA VAL A 107 1.27 -2.60 3.63
C VAL A 107 1.54 -2.69 2.14
N VAL A 108 0.50 -2.43 1.35
CA VAL A 108 0.62 -2.19 -0.09
C VAL A 108 0.30 -0.74 -0.36
N GLU A 109 1.16 -0.08 -1.08
CA GLU A 109 1.06 1.35 -1.35
C GLU A 109 1.26 1.63 -2.83
N ALA A 110 0.50 2.60 -3.34
CA ALA A 110 0.74 3.22 -4.62
C ALA A 110 0.98 4.72 -4.43
N PHE A 111 1.97 5.26 -5.12
CA PHE A 111 2.25 6.68 -5.12
C PHE A 111 2.63 7.19 -6.51
N LEU A 112 2.36 8.45 -6.75
CA LEU A 112 2.40 9.05 -8.08
C LEU A 112 3.20 10.35 -8.06
N TYR A 113 4.13 10.49 -9.00
CA TYR A 113 4.69 11.76 -9.40
C TYR A 113 4.19 12.10 -10.82
N ALA A 114 3.46 13.19 -10.97
CA ALA A 114 2.91 13.63 -12.25
C ALA A 114 2.77 15.17 -12.25
N PRO A 115 3.88 15.90 -12.47
CA PRO A 115 3.85 17.36 -12.45
C PRO A 115 2.91 17.89 -13.53
N ASN A 116 2.15 18.95 -13.19
CA ASN A 116 1.25 19.63 -14.09
C ASN A 116 0.11 18.78 -14.70
N ARG A 117 -0.22 17.62 -14.06
CA ARG A 117 -1.29 16.73 -14.52
C ARG A 117 -2.40 16.59 -13.47
N LYS A 118 -3.63 16.34 -13.94
CA LYS A 118 -4.75 15.91 -13.08
C LYS A 118 -4.51 14.48 -12.62
N LYS A 119 -4.36 14.27 -11.32
CA LYS A 119 -3.92 13.00 -10.73
C LYS A 119 -5.07 12.06 -10.34
N GLY A 120 -6.31 12.56 -10.24
CA GLY A 120 -7.42 11.81 -9.66
C GLY A 120 -7.76 10.49 -10.39
N SER A 121 -7.77 10.50 -11.73
CA SER A 121 -8.05 9.25 -12.48
C SER A 121 -6.90 8.24 -12.38
N MET A 122 -5.66 8.71 -12.35
CA MET A 122 -4.48 7.87 -12.16
C MET A 122 -4.47 7.22 -10.78
N MET A 123 -4.72 8.02 -9.73
CA MET A 123 -4.78 7.51 -8.36
C MET A 123 -5.90 6.48 -8.17
N ARG A 124 -7.09 6.67 -8.77
CA ARG A 124 -8.16 5.66 -8.71
C ARG A 124 -7.78 4.33 -9.36
N LYS A 125 -7.04 4.38 -10.48
CA LYS A 125 -6.53 3.14 -11.12
C LYS A 125 -5.48 2.45 -10.26
N LEU A 126 -4.56 3.21 -9.70
CA LEU A 126 -3.54 2.69 -8.79
C LEU A 126 -4.16 2.08 -7.54
N GLU A 127 -5.12 2.77 -6.91
CA GLU A 127 -5.84 2.26 -5.74
C GLU A 127 -6.61 0.98 -6.05
N ALA A 128 -7.29 0.91 -7.21
CA ALA A 128 -7.98 -0.32 -7.62
C ALA A 128 -7.04 -1.53 -7.70
N SER A 129 -5.78 -1.33 -8.05
CA SER A 129 -4.77 -2.39 -8.08
C SER A 129 -4.39 -2.90 -6.69
N LEU A 130 -4.50 -2.08 -5.64
CA LEU A 130 -4.19 -2.50 -4.26
C LEU A 130 -5.16 -3.57 -3.75
N PHE A 131 -6.39 -3.60 -4.27
CA PHE A 131 -7.37 -4.63 -3.93
C PHE A 131 -7.05 -6.02 -4.51
N THR A 132 -6.01 -6.14 -5.33
CA THR A 132 -5.56 -7.43 -5.86
C THR A 132 -4.65 -8.20 -4.88
N LEU A 133 -4.27 -7.59 -3.75
CA LEU A 133 -3.45 -8.25 -2.73
C LEU A 133 -4.12 -9.54 -2.26
N LYS A 134 -3.36 -10.63 -2.32
CA LYS A 134 -3.72 -11.92 -1.75
C LYS A 134 -2.77 -12.26 -0.60
N LEU A 135 -3.34 -12.67 0.52
CA LEU A 135 -2.58 -13.17 1.67
C LEU A 135 -2.51 -14.70 1.66
N PRO A 136 -1.58 -15.31 2.40
CA PRO A 136 -1.51 -16.76 2.53
C PRO A 136 -2.84 -17.40 2.95
N ALA A 137 -3.59 -16.76 3.86
CA ALA A 137 -4.91 -17.22 4.30
C ALA A 137 -5.95 -17.27 3.19
N ASP A 138 -5.85 -16.45 2.14
CA ASP A 138 -6.78 -16.46 1.01
C ASP A 138 -6.75 -17.76 0.23
N LYS A 139 -5.60 -18.43 0.16
CA LYS A 139 -5.47 -19.72 -0.51
C LYS A 139 -6.27 -20.82 0.19
N PHE A 140 -6.28 -20.82 1.53
CA PHE A 140 -7.03 -21.80 2.31
C PHE A 140 -8.54 -21.62 2.14
N ILE A 141 -9.01 -20.37 2.04
CA ILE A 141 -10.43 -20.07 1.81
C ILE A 141 -10.83 -20.53 0.39
N GLU A 142 -10.02 -20.20 -0.63
CA GLU A 142 -10.30 -20.62 -2.01
C GLU A 142 -10.31 -22.15 -2.15
N GLU A 143 -9.42 -22.87 -1.47
CA GLU A 143 -9.37 -24.33 -1.48
C GLU A 143 -10.55 -24.96 -0.74
N SER A 144 -10.95 -24.46 0.43
CA SER A 144 -12.10 -24.98 1.18
C SER A 144 -13.41 -24.76 0.44
N THR A 145 -13.64 -23.58 -0.14
CA THR A 145 -14.83 -23.30 -0.95
C THR A 145 -14.91 -24.24 -2.16
N ARG A 146 -13.81 -24.50 -2.81
CA ARG A 146 -13.73 -25.41 -3.95
C ARG A 146 -14.08 -26.85 -3.56
N LEU A 147 -13.62 -27.31 -2.39
CA LEU A 147 -13.95 -28.65 -1.90
C LEU A 147 -15.42 -28.79 -1.51
N GLU A 148 -16.04 -27.73 -0.97
CA GLU A 148 -17.47 -27.70 -0.68
C GLU A 148 -18.31 -27.78 -1.95
N GLU A 149 -17.95 -27.02 -2.99
CA GLU A 149 -18.62 -27.07 -4.29
C GLU A 149 -18.56 -28.49 -4.91
N PHE A 150 -17.41 -29.15 -4.90
CA PHE A 150 -17.28 -30.53 -5.38
C PHE A 150 -18.15 -31.51 -4.58
N SER A 151 -18.23 -31.35 -3.25
CA SER A 151 -19.03 -32.24 -2.41
C SER A 151 -20.56 -32.06 -2.60
N ILE A 152 -21.01 -30.92 -3.10
CA ILE A 152 -22.41 -30.66 -3.42
C ILE A 152 -22.78 -31.27 -4.80
N GLU A 153 -21.84 -31.24 -5.76
CA GLU A 153 -22.07 -31.84 -7.09
C GLU A 153 -22.15 -33.37 -7.04
N GLU A 154 -21.35 -34.03 -6.18
CA GLU A 154 -21.42 -35.49 -6.02
C GLU A 154 -22.69 -36.02 -5.33
N LYS A 155 -23.44 -35.13 -4.68
CA LYS A 155 -24.70 -35.48 -3.98
C LYS A 155 -25.99 -35.25 -4.81
N LYS A 156 -25.84 -34.85 -6.05
CA LYS A 156 -26.95 -34.68 -7.00
C LYS A 156 -26.99 -35.82 -8.02
#